data_0f55e40ef20d682445bda9561921f0e2
#
_entry.id   0f55e40ef20d682445bda9561921f0e2
#
_cell.length_a   1.000
_cell.length_b   1.000
_cell.length_c   1.000
_cell.angle_alpha   90.00
_cell.angle_beta   90.00
_cell.angle_gamma   90.00
#
_symmetry.space_group_name_H-M   'P 1'
#
loop_
_entity.id
_entity.type
_entity.pdbx_description
1 polymer ?
#
loop_
_entity_poly.entity_id
_entity_poly.type
_entity_poly.pdbx_seq_one_letter_code
_entity_poly.pdbx_strand_id
1 'polypeptide(L)'
;GPLREQYKDTKIKVYPGQADTLYQRVIARFLQEEKDVAQIKDDWFKIQPKLVIFGAGHVAIQLLRIAKFLDFYTIMIDDREEFADPEKLSQADEVYCRDFHDIEDILPEQDNAFYVVVTRGHANDRLCAETVLRRPYLYLGMIGSKGKVAKTFEIMKEEGYSEEQI
;
A
#
# COMPACT_ATOMS: atom_id res chain seq x y z
N GLY A 1 4.86 22.06 22.97
CA GLY A 1 5.29 22.67 21.70
C GLY A 1 4.10 23.31 20.97
N PRO A 2 4.29 24.14 19.94
CA PRO A 2 3.23 24.92 19.29
C PRO A 2 2.07 24.08 18.73
N LEU A 3 2.32 22.86 18.29
CA LEU A 3 1.27 21.95 17.82
C LEU A 3 0.33 21.48 18.94
N ARG A 4 0.85 21.32 20.17
CA ARG A 4 0.03 20.91 21.32
C ARG A 4 -0.95 22.00 21.73
N GLU A 5 -0.55 23.27 21.67
CA GLU A 5 -1.44 24.41 21.95
C GLU A 5 -2.52 24.58 20.87
N GLN A 6 -2.17 24.38 19.61
CA GLN A 6 -3.09 24.51 18.49
C GLN A 6 -4.25 23.50 18.54
N TYR A 7 -4.02 22.29 19.12
CA TYR A 7 -5.01 21.22 19.20
C TYR A 7 -5.53 20.95 20.60
N LYS A 8 -5.16 21.75 21.60
CA LYS A 8 -5.52 21.58 23.00
C LYS A 8 -7.03 21.56 23.26
N ASP A 9 -7.78 22.29 22.43
CA ASP A 9 -9.23 22.40 22.53
C ASP A 9 -9.98 21.57 21.48
N THR A 10 -9.27 20.78 20.68
CA THR A 10 -9.89 19.90 19.69
C THR A 10 -10.48 18.70 20.41
N LYS A 11 -11.79 18.72 20.66
CA LYS A 11 -12.52 17.56 21.19
C LYS A 11 -12.66 16.51 20.08
N ILE A 12 -11.64 15.67 19.94
CA ILE A 12 -11.73 14.49 19.07
C ILE A 12 -12.67 13.49 19.75
N LYS A 13 -13.87 13.35 19.19
CA LYS A 13 -14.81 12.31 19.65
C LYS A 13 -14.33 10.97 19.09
N VAL A 14 -13.68 10.17 19.95
CA VAL A 14 -13.40 8.78 19.63
C VAL A 14 -14.67 7.98 19.88
N TYR A 15 -15.23 7.38 18.83
CA TYR A 15 -16.39 6.51 18.97
C TYR A 15 -15.95 5.13 19.44
N PRO A 16 -16.56 4.55 20.49
CA PRO A 16 -16.28 3.19 20.92
C PRO A 16 -16.53 2.21 19.75
N GLY A 17 -15.58 1.35 19.46
CA GLY A 17 -15.63 0.39 18.34
C GLY A 17 -14.88 0.83 17.07
N GLN A 18 -14.42 2.08 16.96
CA GLN A 18 -13.56 2.56 15.89
C GLN A 18 -12.11 2.86 16.35
N ALA A 19 -11.81 2.52 17.60
CA ALA A 19 -10.50 2.78 18.21
C ALA A 19 -9.33 2.03 17.53
N ASP A 20 -9.64 1.06 16.69
CA ASP A 20 -8.65 0.25 15.97
C ASP A 20 -8.28 0.80 14.59
N THR A 21 -8.81 1.95 14.18
CA THR A 21 -8.31 2.57 12.96
C THR A 21 -6.89 3.09 13.18
N LEU A 22 -6.04 2.88 12.18
CA LEU A 22 -4.65 3.32 12.17
C LEU A 22 -4.54 4.80 12.58
N TYR A 23 -5.40 5.63 12.04
CA TYR A 23 -5.47 7.07 12.32
C TYR A 23 -5.72 7.38 13.82
N GLN A 24 -6.58 6.63 14.49
CA GLN A 24 -6.88 6.83 15.91
C GLN A 24 -5.73 6.37 16.81
N ARG A 25 -5.03 5.29 16.44
CA ARG A 25 -3.80 4.87 17.13
C ARG A 25 -2.73 5.96 17.04
N VAL A 26 -2.57 6.57 15.86
CA VAL A 26 -1.62 7.68 15.66
C VAL A 26 -1.97 8.87 16.54
N ILE A 27 -3.21 9.33 16.50
CA ILE A 27 -3.65 10.50 17.28
C ILE A 27 -3.56 10.21 18.77
N ALA A 28 -4.00 9.05 19.24
CA ALA A 28 -3.90 8.67 20.65
C ALA A 28 -2.43 8.68 21.13
N ARG A 29 -1.54 8.14 20.30
CA ARG A 29 -0.10 8.12 20.61
C ARG A 29 0.51 9.51 20.57
N PHE A 30 0.15 10.34 19.59
CA PHE A 30 0.59 11.72 19.48
C PHE A 30 0.16 12.58 20.68
N LEU A 31 -1.04 12.35 21.22
CA LEU A 31 -1.58 13.10 22.36
C LEU A 31 -1.06 12.61 23.73
N GLN A 32 -0.61 11.36 23.84
CA GLN A 32 -0.19 10.74 25.10
C GLN A 32 1.32 10.84 25.38
N GLU A 33 2.16 11.01 24.36
CA GLU A 33 3.61 10.98 24.52
C GLU A 33 4.26 12.33 24.19
N GLU A 34 5.13 12.82 25.09
CA GLU A 34 6.02 13.96 24.81
C GLU A 34 7.21 13.46 23.98
N LYS A 35 7.00 13.27 22.69
CA LYS A 35 8.07 12.87 21.76
C LYS A 35 8.61 14.06 20.99
N ASP A 36 9.90 14.00 20.62
CA ASP A 36 10.46 14.96 19.69
C ASP A 36 9.90 14.75 18.27
N VAL A 37 10.07 15.73 17.40
CA VAL A 37 9.53 15.74 16.04
C VAL A 37 10.09 14.58 15.19
N ALA A 38 11.33 14.16 15.43
CA ALA A 38 11.97 13.08 14.72
C ALA A 38 11.30 11.75 15.07
N GLN A 39 11.07 11.49 16.34
CA GLN A 39 10.39 10.30 16.82
C GLN A 39 8.94 10.23 16.33
N ILE A 40 8.24 11.37 16.28
CA ILE A 40 6.86 11.44 15.74
C ILE A 40 6.82 11.07 14.25
N LYS A 41 7.77 11.57 13.47
CA LYS A 41 7.87 11.22 12.04
C LYS A 41 8.16 9.73 11.82
N ASP A 42 9.05 9.16 12.63
CA ASP A 42 9.41 7.75 12.57
C ASP A 42 8.22 6.85 12.93
N ASP A 43 7.48 7.21 13.98
CA ASP A 43 6.26 6.52 14.39
C ASP A 43 5.16 6.67 13.33
N TRP A 44 5.01 7.85 12.73
CA TRP A 44 4.08 8.08 11.62
C TRP A 44 4.40 7.17 10.45
N PHE A 45 5.66 7.12 10.01
CA PHE A 45 6.08 6.27 8.90
C PHE A 45 5.78 4.79 9.12
N LYS A 46 5.95 4.29 10.37
CA LYS A 46 5.64 2.89 10.71
C LYS A 46 4.17 2.55 10.60
N ILE A 47 3.28 3.50 10.89
CA ILE A 47 1.83 3.31 10.91
C ILE A 47 1.12 3.86 9.69
N GLN A 48 1.76 4.73 8.90
CA GLN A 48 1.23 5.26 7.64
C GLN A 48 0.90 4.09 6.70
N PRO A 49 -0.34 4.01 6.18
CA PRO A 49 -0.71 2.93 5.27
C PRO A 49 0.13 3.01 4.00
N LYS A 50 0.63 1.87 3.57
CA LYS A 50 1.45 1.76 2.37
C LYS A 50 0.63 1.20 1.23
N LEU A 51 0.73 1.81 0.06
CA LEU A 51 0.13 1.30 -1.17
C LEU A 51 1.22 0.93 -2.16
N VAL A 52 1.34 -0.34 -2.43
CA VAL A 52 2.20 -0.87 -3.49
C VAL A 52 1.36 -1.08 -4.74
N ILE A 53 1.78 -0.49 -5.85
CA ILE A 53 1.13 -0.59 -7.15
C ILE A 53 2.06 -1.32 -8.11
N PHE A 54 1.69 -2.52 -8.51
CA PHE A 54 2.39 -3.27 -9.55
C PHE A 54 1.88 -2.87 -10.92
N GLY A 55 2.74 -2.25 -11.72
CA GLY A 55 2.46 -1.61 -12.99
C GLY A 55 2.39 -0.08 -12.87
N ALA A 56 2.86 0.63 -13.89
CA ALA A 56 2.90 2.08 -13.96
C ALA A 56 2.17 2.65 -15.20
N GLY A 57 1.15 1.94 -15.66
CA GLY A 57 0.30 2.38 -16.77
C GLY A 57 -0.71 3.46 -16.37
N HIS A 58 -1.58 3.85 -17.30
CA HIS A 58 -2.53 4.96 -17.10
C HIS A 58 -3.42 4.78 -15.85
N VAL A 59 -3.90 3.57 -15.58
CA VAL A 59 -4.74 3.28 -14.40
C VAL A 59 -3.95 3.46 -13.12
N ALA A 60 -2.71 2.95 -13.09
CA ALA A 60 -1.80 3.07 -11.95
C ALA A 60 -1.52 4.54 -11.60
N ILE A 61 -1.31 5.41 -12.61
CA ILE A 61 -1.10 6.84 -12.40
C ILE A 61 -2.31 7.52 -11.76
N GLN A 62 -3.53 7.16 -12.16
CA GLN A 62 -4.73 7.72 -11.53
C GLN A 62 -4.90 7.22 -10.10
N LEU A 63 -4.62 5.94 -9.88
CA LEU A 63 -4.63 5.36 -8.53
C LEU A 63 -3.60 6.04 -7.62
N LEU A 64 -2.39 6.28 -8.12
CA LEU A 64 -1.35 7.03 -7.40
C LEU A 64 -1.86 8.39 -6.92
N ARG A 65 -2.52 9.16 -7.80
CA ARG A 65 -3.07 10.48 -7.45
C ARG A 65 -4.10 10.40 -6.32
N ILE A 66 -4.99 9.41 -6.37
CA ILE A 66 -5.99 9.17 -5.32
C ILE A 66 -5.30 8.74 -4.02
N ALA A 67 -4.33 7.86 -4.09
CA ALA A 67 -3.58 7.39 -2.94
C ALA A 67 -2.83 8.53 -2.23
N LYS A 68 -2.22 9.44 -2.99
CA LYS A 68 -1.56 10.63 -2.43
C LYS A 68 -2.55 11.59 -1.78
N PHE A 69 -3.74 11.74 -2.34
CA PHE A 69 -4.82 12.53 -1.71
C PHE A 69 -5.29 11.92 -0.37
N LEU A 70 -5.18 10.61 -0.22
CA LEU A 70 -5.53 9.86 0.99
C LEU A 70 -4.34 9.63 1.94
N ASP A 71 -3.22 10.31 1.73
CA ASP A 71 -2.00 10.25 2.55
C ASP A 71 -1.35 8.85 2.62
N PHE A 72 -1.53 8.01 1.60
CA PHE A 72 -0.76 6.77 1.51
C PHE A 72 0.71 7.02 1.21
N TYR A 73 1.59 6.23 1.83
CA TYR A 73 2.95 6.06 1.33
C TYR A 73 2.91 5.14 0.12
N THR A 74 3.38 5.60 -1.02
CA THR A 74 3.14 4.96 -2.32
C THR A 74 4.43 4.40 -2.91
N ILE A 75 4.38 3.14 -3.32
CA ILE A 75 5.49 2.43 -3.97
C ILE A 75 5.00 1.96 -5.35
N MET A 76 5.67 2.41 -6.40
CA MET A 76 5.36 2.05 -7.78
C MET A 76 6.42 1.10 -8.33
N ILE A 77 6.00 0.00 -8.94
CA ILE A 77 6.91 -1.02 -9.51
C ILE A 77 6.44 -1.36 -10.92
N ASP A 78 7.32 -1.24 -11.90
CA ASP A 78 7.08 -1.70 -13.28
C ASP A 78 8.38 -2.32 -13.83
N ASP A 79 8.26 -3.31 -14.70
CA ASP A 79 9.38 -3.99 -15.33
C ASP A 79 9.95 -3.25 -16.55
N ARG A 80 9.32 -2.13 -16.93
CA ARG A 80 9.67 -1.32 -18.11
C ARG A 80 10.20 0.04 -17.68
N GLU A 81 11.41 0.35 -18.10
CA GLU A 81 12.10 1.61 -17.75
C GLU A 81 11.32 2.86 -18.18
N GLU A 82 10.68 2.83 -19.34
CA GLU A 82 9.89 3.97 -19.84
C GLU A 82 8.62 4.25 -19.02
N PHE A 83 8.15 3.29 -18.20
CA PHE A 83 7.00 3.42 -17.29
C PHE A 83 7.44 3.65 -15.84
N ALA A 84 8.48 2.96 -15.38
CA ALA A 84 9.07 3.15 -14.04
C ALA A 84 10.02 4.36 -14.02
N ASP A 85 9.55 5.49 -14.51
CA ASP A 85 10.30 6.73 -14.63
C ASP A 85 10.00 7.66 -13.43
N PRO A 86 10.97 7.91 -12.53
CA PRO A 86 10.74 8.77 -11.37
C PRO A 86 10.32 10.21 -11.70
N GLU A 87 10.68 10.74 -12.88
CA GLU A 87 10.26 12.07 -13.30
C GLU A 87 8.76 12.09 -13.63
N LYS A 88 8.27 11.06 -14.33
CA LYS A 88 6.83 10.90 -14.66
C LYS A 88 6.00 10.54 -13.44
N LEU A 89 6.57 9.80 -12.50
CA LEU A 89 5.93 9.32 -11.27
C LEU A 89 6.35 10.15 -10.04
N SER A 90 6.69 11.42 -10.22
CA SER A 90 7.23 12.32 -9.20
C SER A 90 6.35 12.48 -7.94
N GLN A 91 5.09 12.07 -7.98
CA GLN A 91 4.20 12.05 -6.82
C GLN A 91 4.36 10.78 -5.96
N ALA A 92 4.94 9.71 -6.49
CA ALA A 92 5.20 8.50 -5.74
C ALA A 92 6.35 8.73 -4.74
N ASP A 93 6.27 8.07 -3.59
CA ASP A 93 7.34 8.13 -2.59
C ASP A 93 8.52 7.27 -3.01
N GLU A 94 8.25 6.13 -3.66
CA GLU A 94 9.27 5.25 -4.23
C GLU A 94 8.86 4.76 -5.63
N VAL A 95 9.84 4.64 -6.52
CA VAL A 95 9.66 4.11 -7.88
C VAL A 95 10.77 3.10 -8.17
N TYR A 96 10.38 1.90 -8.54
CA TYR A 96 11.32 0.82 -8.87
C TYR A 96 11.08 0.30 -10.29
N CYS A 97 12.17 0.24 -11.08
CA CYS A 97 12.22 -0.53 -12.31
C CYS A 97 12.79 -1.91 -11.98
N ARG A 98 11.94 -2.92 -11.83
CA ARG A 98 12.33 -4.27 -11.41
C ARG A 98 11.51 -5.33 -12.14
N ASP A 99 12.16 -6.44 -12.47
CA ASP A 99 11.45 -7.65 -12.88
C ASP A 99 10.58 -8.14 -11.72
N PHE A 100 9.33 -8.50 -12.01
CA PHE A 100 8.38 -8.95 -10.98
C PHE A 100 8.77 -10.27 -10.32
N HIS A 101 9.78 -11.00 -10.85
CA HIS A 101 10.41 -12.15 -10.18
C HIS A 101 11.40 -11.75 -9.08
N ASP A 102 11.82 -10.49 -9.03
CA ASP A 102 12.86 -9.97 -8.14
C ASP A 102 12.39 -8.70 -7.41
N ILE A 103 11.30 -8.81 -6.66
CA ILE A 103 10.67 -7.69 -5.96
C ILE A 103 10.51 -7.89 -4.45
N GLU A 104 10.83 -9.07 -3.93
CA GLU A 104 10.55 -9.40 -2.53
C GLU A 104 11.26 -8.48 -1.53
N ASP A 105 12.48 -8.04 -1.85
CA ASP A 105 13.33 -7.19 -1.03
C ASP A 105 12.87 -5.72 -0.94
N ILE A 106 12.05 -5.27 -1.91
CA ILE A 106 11.54 -3.89 -1.96
C ILE A 106 10.10 -3.75 -1.44
N LEU A 107 9.45 -4.85 -1.11
CA LEU A 107 8.08 -4.82 -0.57
C LEU A 107 8.07 -4.58 0.94
N PRO A 108 7.09 -3.82 1.46
CA PRO A 108 6.95 -3.57 2.89
C PRO A 108 6.90 -4.87 3.72
N GLU A 109 7.66 -4.93 4.81
CA GLU A 109 7.62 -6.06 5.75
C GLU A 109 6.45 -5.98 6.74
N GLN A 110 5.88 -4.78 6.90
CA GLN A 110 4.79 -4.53 7.84
C GLN A 110 3.44 -5.03 7.29
N ASP A 111 2.52 -5.31 8.23
CA ASP A 111 1.17 -5.78 7.94
C ASP A 111 0.18 -4.66 7.52
N ASN A 112 0.63 -3.41 7.43
CA ASN A 112 -0.18 -2.25 7.06
C ASN A 112 -0.14 -1.91 5.55
N ALA A 113 0.20 -2.87 4.70
CA ALA A 113 0.35 -2.67 3.27
C ALA A 113 -0.89 -3.11 2.48
N PHE A 114 -1.25 -2.27 1.53
CA PHE A 114 -2.25 -2.50 0.50
C PHE A 114 -1.52 -2.74 -0.82
N TYR A 115 -1.98 -3.71 -1.58
CA TYR A 115 -1.37 -4.08 -2.85
C TYR A 115 -2.39 -4.03 -3.97
N VAL A 116 -2.03 -3.41 -5.10
CA VAL A 116 -2.87 -3.37 -6.30
C VAL A 116 -2.07 -3.81 -7.51
N VAL A 117 -2.58 -4.84 -8.18
CA VAL A 117 -1.98 -5.42 -9.39
C VAL A 117 -2.69 -4.87 -10.61
N VAL A 118 -1.96 -4.07 -11.40
CA VAL A 118 -2.43 -3.45 -12.63
C VAL A 118 -1.39 -3.58 -13.75
N THR A 119 -0.69 -4.71 -13.76
CA THR A 119 0.38 -4.96 -14.72
C THR A 119 -0.17 -5.23 -16.12
N ARG A 120 0.73 -5.25 -17.09
CA ARG A 120 0.43 -5.68 -18.44
C ARG A 120 0.65 -7.20 -18.59
N GLY A 121 -0.43 -7.96 -18.58
CA GLY A 121 -0.39 -9.40 -18.87
C GLY A 121 -0.69 -10.31 -17.67
N HIS A 122 -1.20 -11.50 -18.00
CA HIS A 122 -1.70 -12.45 -16.99
C HIS A 122 -0.59 -13.08 -16.13
N ALA A 123 0.59 -13.32 -16.72
CA ALA A 123 1.68 -13.96 -16.00
C ALA A 123 2.22 -13.07 -14.88
N ASN A 124 2.44 -11.79 -15.18
CA ASN A 124 2.92 -10.81 -14.20
C ASN A 124 1.90 -10.55 -13.11
N ASP A 125 0.60 -10.45 -13.48
CA ASP A 125 -0.46 -10.25 -12.47
C ASP A 125 -0.49 -11.40 -11.46
N ARG A 126 -0.42 -12.65 -11.94
CA ARG A 126 -0.40 -13.82 -11.09
C ARG A 126 0.84 -13.83 -10.20
N LEU A 127 2.01 -13.62 -10.76
CA LEU A 127 3.29 -13.59 -10.04
C LEU A 127 3.27 -12.56 -8.90
N CYS A 128 2.81 -11.33 -9.17
CA CYS A 128 2.67 -10.30 -8.15
C CYS A 128 1.71 -10.73 -7.04
N ALA A 129 0.54 -11.29 -7.40
CA ALA A 129 -0.44 -11.74 -6.43
C ALA A 129 0.11 -12.87 -5.54
N GLU A 130 0.77 -13.89 -6.11
CA GLU A 130 1.40 -14.97 -5.39
C GLU A 130 2.49 -14.48 -4.43
N THR A 131 3.28 -13.49 -4.86
CA THR A 131 4.31 -12.87 -4.00
C THR A 131 3.68 -12.18 -2.79
N VAL A 132 2.54 -11.48 -2.97
CA VAL A 132 1.83 -10.83 -1.88
C VAL A 132 1.18 -11.84 -0.93
N LEU A 133 0.57 -12.92 -1.44
CA LEU A 133 -0.10 -13.94 -0.62
C LEU A 133 0.83 -14.68 0.36
N ARG A 134 2.15 -14.63 0.14
CA ARG A 134 3.16 -15.25 1.02
C ARG A 134 3.62 -14.34 2.16
N ARG A 135 3.08 -13.13 2.28
CA ARG A 135 3.49 -12.13 3.27
C ARG A 135 2.29 -11.49 3.97
N PRO A 136 2.48 -10.77 5.07
CA PRO A 136 1.40 -9.99 5.69
C PRO A 136 0.91 -8.89 4.75
N TYR A 137 -0.40 -8.72 4.64
CA TYR A 137 -1.04 -7.65 3.87
C TYR A 137 -2.42 -7.30 4.46
N LEU A 138 -2.89 -6.07 4.23
CA LEU A 138 -4.25 -5.65 4.58
C LEU A 138 -5.23 -5.84 3.42
N TYR A 139 -4.75 -5.67 2.20
CA TYR A 139 -5.57 -5.75 1.00
C TYR A 139 -4.72 -6.15 -0.20
N LEU A 140 -5.27 -7.02 -1.03
CA LEU A 140 -4.75 -7.33 -2.35
C LEU A 140 -5.88 -7.20 -3.37
N GLY A 141 -5.72 -6.30 -4.34
CA GLY A 141 -6.66 -6.13 -5.44
C GLY A 141 -5.98 -6.31 -6.79
N MET A 142 -6.70 -6.90 -7.74
CA MET A 142 -6.22 -7.07 -9.10
C MET A 142 -7.24 -6.53 -10.10
N ILE A 143 -6.79 -5.72 -11.06
CA ILE A 143 -7.63 -5.22 -12.15
C ILE A 143 -7.54 -6.16 -13.33
N GLY A 144 -8.69 -6.65 -13.76
CA GLY A 144 -8.79 -7.50 -14.93
C GLY A 144 -10.24 -7.71 -15.37
N SER A 145 -10.43 -8.26 -16.59
CA SER A 145 -11.74 -8.74 -17.00
C SER A 145 -12.19 -9.91 -16.09
N LYS A 146 -13.50 -10.12 -15.97
CA LYS A 146 -14.04 -11.25 -15.17
C LYS A 146 -13.39 -12.59 -15.53
N GLY A 147 -13.20 -12.85 -16.83
CA GLY A 147 -12.55 -14.08 -17.29
C GLY A 147 -11.07 -14.17 -16.90
N LYS A 148 -10.36 -13.05 -16.90
CA LYS A 148 -8.96 -12.97 -16.47
C LYS A 148 -8.82 -13.29 -14.98
N VAL A 149 -9.62 -12.64 -14.16
CA VAL A 149 -9.61 -12.83 -12.70
C VAL A 149 -9.99 -14.28 -12.36
N ALA A 150 -11.08 -14.80 -12.95
CA ALA A 150 -11.51 -16.19 -12.73
C ALA A 150 -10.42 -17.20 -13.07
N LYS A 151 -9.77 -17.04 -14.22
CA LYS A 151 -8.67 -17.93 -14.63
C LYS A 151 -7.46 -17.86 -13.67
N THR A 152 -7.11 -16.66 -13.18
CA THR A 152 -6.05 -16.51 -12.19
C THR A 152 -6.40 -17.25 -10.90
N PHE A 153 -7.62 -17.12 -10.41
CA PHE A 153 -8.09 -17.81 -9.22
C PHE A 153 -8.14 -19.32 -9.37
N GLU A 154 -8.56 -19.84 -10.55
CA GLU A 154 -8.51 -21.28 -10.84
C GLU A 154 -7.10 -21.83 -10.71
N ILE A 155 -6.12 -21.16 -11.33
CA ILE A 155 -4.71 -21.58 -11.26
C ILE A 155 -4.20 -21.52 -9.80
N MET A 156 -4.51 -20.46 -9.06
CA MET A 156 -4.10 -20.35 -7.66
C MET A 156 -4.70 -21.46 -6.79
N LYS A 157 -5.96 -21.84 -7.02
CA LYS A 157 -6.58 -22.97 -6.33
C LYS A 157 -5.88 -24.30 -6.66
N GLU A 158 -5.51 -24.52 -7.92
CA GLU A 158 -4.73 -25.69 -8.34
C GLU A 158 -3.36 -25.74 -7.67
N GLU A 159 -2.76 -24.59 -7.38
CA GLU A 159 -1.49 -24.43 -6.66
C GLU A 159 -1.64 -24.52 -5.13
N GLY A 160 -2.86 -24.71 -4.62
CA GLY A 160 -3.13 -24.99 -3.21
C GLY A 160 -3.52 -23.79 -2.35
N TYR A 161 -3.77 -22.62 -2.93
CA TYR A 161 -4.33 -21.47 -2.20
C TYR A 161 -5.80 -21.72 -1.85
N SER A 162 -6.21 -21.41 -0.63
CA SER A 162 -7.60 -21.57 -0.18
C SER A 162 -8.51 -20.47 -0.75
N GLU A 163 -9.82 -20.73 -0.79
CA GLU A 163 -10.82 -19.72 -1.20
C GLU A 163 -10.84 -18.48 -0.29
N GLU A 164 -10.40 -18.62 0.96
CA GLU A 164 -10.30 -17.51 1.90
C GLU A 164 -9.08 -16.61 1.65
N GLN A 165 -8.07 -17.11 0.93
CA GLN A 165 -6.84 -16.39 0.59
C GLN A 165 -6.95 -15.63 -0.74
N ILE A 166 -7.87 -16.01 -1.60
CA ILE A 166 -8.12 -15.45 -2.92
C ILE A 166 -9.57 -15.00 -3.07
#